data_61d49b8c67aab886c325149ecd19f98d
#
_entry.id   61d49b8c67aab886c325149ecd19f98d
#
_cell.length_a   1.000
_cell.length_b   1.000
_cell.length_c   1.000
_cell.angle_alpha   90.00
_cell.angle_beta   90.00
_cell.angle_gamma   90.00
#
_symmetry.space_group_name_H-M   'P 1'
#
loop_
_entity.id
_entity.type
_entity.pdbx_description
1 polymer ?
#
loop_
_entity_poly.entity_id
_entity_poly.type
_entity_poly.pdbx_seq_one_letter_code
_entity_poly.pdbx_strand_id
1 'polypeptide(L)'
;MAKIERKRIPNFTEPEDLTHQFIKMKDGRRMHVATVGSGEAIVFVHGWPEFWLTWMPLANKLKDDFKCIMPCLYGFGLSDKPNALRDDLNAEFHANDILQLVEKTCEKPPVLVGHDIGSHVLQCCATQGARKGSSLYPAGLIFFNCPTPSVGEEWISHGHINEIWYQSFHLTQLAVDLVGCSSETIKIYLEHFLRHWSFRKEAYEPFLSKLLETFSTKEAIYGGFSWYKSNNKARLKTIAGEKKPYNPKIKIPSSVLWGRHDPILRSNWASYLHENFENITIEFAEESGHFVHFEQPELAADFVRTKLNKWTQESG
;
A
#
# COMPACT_ATOMS: atom_id res chain seq x y z
N MET A 1 41.27 -4.88 -7.87
CA MET A 1 39.85 -4.83 -7.50
C MET A 1 39.73 -3.96 -6.26
N ALA A 2 39.23 -2.74 -6.41
CA ALA A 2 39.01 -1.82 -5.29
C ALA A 2 37.84 -2.34 -4.44
N LYS A 3 38.07 -2.53 -3.14
CA LYS A 3 37.01 -2.79 -2.17
C LYS A 3 36.15 -1.54 -2.10
N ILE A 4 34.90 -1.65 -2.59
CA ILE A 4 33.90 -0.63 -2.36
C ILE A 4 33.53 -0.75 -0.87
N GLU A 5 33.99 0.21 -0.07
CA GLU A 5 33.53 0.38 1.31
C GLU A 5 32.05 0.72 1.25
N ARG A 6 31.20 -0.24 1.61
CA ARG A 6 29.79 0.02 1.86
C ARG A 6 29.69 0.93 3.08
N LYS A 7 29.34 2.21 2.87
CA LYS A 7 28.94 3.08 3.98
C LYS A 7 27.81 2.37 4.73
N ARG A 8 28.00 2.12 6.02
CA ARG A 8 26.92 1.64 6.89
C ARG A 8 25.81 2.69 6.86
N ILE A 9 24.66 2.35 6.27
CA ILE A 9 23.46 3.17 6.37
C ILE A 9 22.97 3.05 7.83
N PRO A 10 22.69 4.15 8.52
CA PRO A 10 22.21 4.09 9.91
C PRO A 10 20.92 3.28 9.98
N ASN A 11 20.80 2.39 10.98
CA ASN A 11 19.52 1.77 11.29
C ASN A 11 18.48 2.85 11.54
N PHE A 12 17.26 2.64 11.06
CA PHE A 12 16.15 3.53 11.34
C PHE A 12 15.99 3.71 12.86
N THR A 13 16.00 4.96 13.32
CA THR A 13 15.71 5.33 14.70
C THR A 13 14.28 5.85 14.76
N GLU A 14 13.46 5.27 15.61
CA GLU A 14 12.08 5.71 15.80
C GLU A 14 12.07 7.12 16.44
N PRO A 15 11.23 8.06 15.91
CA PRO A 15 11.03 9.35 16.54
C PRO A 15 10.46 9.22 17.96
N GLU A 16 10.80 10.15 18.87
CA GLU A 16 10.32 10.13 20.26
C GLU A 16 8.80 10.29 20.37
N ASP A 17 8.17 10.98 19.41
CA ASP A 17 6.72 11.21 19.32
C ASP A 17 5.96 10.09 18.63
N LEU A 18 6.65 9.02 18.19
CA LEU A 18 6.01 7.86 17.59
C LEU A 18 5.34 6.99 18.67
N THR A 19 4.10 6.64 18.45
CA THR A 19 3.32 5.78 19.34
C THR A 19 2.86 4.53 18.62
N HIS A 20 2.79 3.41 19.34
CA HIS A 20 2.29 2.13 18.85
C HIS A 20 1.10 1.68 19.67
N GLN A 21 0.03 1.24 19.00
CA GLN A 21 -1.15 0.71 19.65
C GLN A 21 -1.72 -0.50 18.88
N PHE A 22 -2.47 -1.34 19.59
CA PHE A 22 -3.23 -2.43 18.98
C PHE A 22 -4.72 -2.13 19.08
N ILE A 23 -5.37 -1.99 17.93
CA ILE A 23 -6.81 -1.74 17.85
C ILE A 23 -7.53 -3.07 17.67
N LYS A 24 -8.45 -3.37 18.61
CA LYS A 24 -9.30 -4.55 18.51
C LYS A 24 -10.38 -4.32 17.46
N MET A 25 -10.42 -5.18 16.45
CA MET A 25 -11.44 -5.21 15.39
C MET A 25 -12.73 -5.88 15.91
N LYS A 26 -13.84 -5.69 15.18
CA LYS A 26 -15.17 -6.25 15.58
C LYS A 26 -15.17 -7.76 15.70
N ASP A 27 -14.33 -8.47 14.96
CA ASP A 27 -14.16 -9.92 15.01
C ASP A 27 -13.11 -10.41 16.03
N GLY A 28 -12.55 -9.50 16.81
CA GLY A 28 -11.59 -9.79 17.88
C GLY A 28 -10.13 -9.77 17.48
N ARG A 29 -9.80 -9.70 16.17
CA ARG A 29 -8.43 -9.53 15.68
C ARG A 29 -7.84 -8.21 16.16
N ARG A 30 -6.52 -8.14 16.26
CA ARG A 30 -5.78 -6.93 16.62
C ARG A 30 -5.06 -6.36 15.42
N MET A 31 -5.32 -5.10 15.12
CA MET A 31 -4.61 -4.33 14.13
C MET A 31 -3.55 -3.47 14.83
N HIS A 32 -2.30 -3.61 14.44
CA HIS A 32 -1.23 -2.72 14.86
C HIS A 32 -1.33 -1.40 14.11
N VAL A 33 -1.13 -0.29 14.83
CA VAL A 33 -1.14 1.06 14.29
C VAL A 33 0.01 1.85 14.89
N ALA A 34 0.85 2.42 14.04
CA ALA A 34 1.84 3.41 14.42
C ALA A 34 1.27 4.81 14.14
N THR A 35 1.49 5.76 15.05
CA THR A 35 0.99 7.13 14.91
C THR A 35 2.06 8.14 15.29
N VAL A 36 2.22 9.20 14.49
CA VAL A 36 3.15 10.29 14.74
C VAL A 36 2.50 11.62 14.35
N GLY A 37 2.85 12.70 15.04
CA GLY A 37 2.32 14.04 14.79
C GLY A 37 0.93 14.28 15.35
N SER A 38 0.37 15.46 15.06
CA SER A 38 -0.93 15.93 15.54
C SER A 38 -1.63 16.79 14.48
N GLY A 39 -2.94 17.07 14.67
CA GLY A 39 -3.74 17.83 13.71
C GLY A 39 -4.72 16.98 12.93
N GLU A 40 -5.02 17.36 11.70
CA GLU A 40 -5.93 16.62 10.82
C GLU A 40 -5.34 15.24 10.47
N ALA A 41 -6.21 14.22 10.47
CA ALA A 41 -5.75 12.84 10.30
C ALA A 41 -5.51 12.48 8.84
N ILE A 42 -4.35 11.87 8.60
CA ILE A 42 -4.02 11.16 7.36
C ILE A 42 -3.81 9.68 7.71
N VAL A 43 -4.51 8.78 7.05
CA VAL A 43 -4.36 7.33 7.24
C VAL A 43 -3.61 6.75 6.06
N PHE A 44 -2.46 6.11 6.32
CA PHE A 44 -1.54 5.57 5.31
C PHE A 44 -1.66 4.06 5.21
N VAL A 45 -2.13 3.53 4.08
CA VAL A 45 -2.35 2.10 3.87
C VAL A 45 -1.30 1.55 2.91
N HIS A 46 -0.41 0.71 3.46
CA HIS A 46 0.75 0.16 2.76
C HIS A 46 0.39 -0.90 1.70
N GLY A 47 1.37 -1.19 0.85
CA GLY A 47 1.34 -2.23 -0.16
C GLY A 47 1.99 -3.55 0.24
N TRP A 48 2.39 -4.35 -0.77
CA TRP A 48 3.22 -5.54 -0.62
C TRP A 48 4.60 -5.30 -1.27
N PRO A 49 5.72 -5.74 -0.67
CA PRO A 49 5.89 -6.35 0.64
C PRO A 49 6.24 -5.30 1.71
N GLU A 50 5.27 -4.60 2.19
CA GLU A 50 5.44 -3.45 3.07
C GLU A 50 4.77 -3.63 4.43
N PHE A 51 4.93 -2.61 5.29
CA PHE A 51 4.28 -2.46 6.59
C PHE A 51 4.33 -0.97 7.01
N TRP A 52 3.82 -0.62 8.17
CA TRP A 52 3.72 0.77 8.64
C TRP A 52 5.01 1.60 8.47
N LEU A 53 6.19 0.99 8.66
CA LEU A 53 7.48 1.69 8.68
C LEU A 53 7.87 2.27 7.31
N THR A 54 7.41 1.69 6.20
CA THR A 54 7.71 2.20 4.85
C THR A 54 7.14 3.59 4.60
N TRP A 55 6.15 4.00 5.40
CA TRP A 55 5.59 5.35 5.39
C TRP A 55 6.40 6.38 6.18
N MET A 56 7.30 5.97 7.08
CA MET A 56 7.99 6.89 7.97
C MET A 56 8.82 7.98 7.27
N PRO A 57 9.52 7.72 6.15
CA PRO A 57 10.21 8.78 5.41
C PRO A 57 9.26 9.93 5.01
N LEU A 58 8.06 9.60 4.57
CA LEU A 58 7.01 10.56 4.22
C LEU A 58 6.35 11.16 5.49
N ALA A 59 5.97 10.33 6.45
CA ALA A 59 5.30 10.76 7.68
C ALA A 59 6.14 11.75 8.50
N ASN A 60 7.46 11.56 8.56
CA ASN A 60 8.38 12.50 9.21
C ASN A 60 8.39 13.90 8.59
N LYS A 61 8.00 14.02 7.32
CA LYS A 61 7.89 15.30 6.64
C LYS A 61 6.52 15.95 6.83
N LEU A 62 5.52 15.19 7.24
CA LEU A 62 4.14 15.64 7.39
C LEU A 62 3.71 15.82 8.86
N LYS A 63 4.42 15.22 9.82
CA LYS A 63 4.01 15.13 11.22
C LYS A 63 3.87 16.46 11.96
N ASP A 64 4.53 17.50 11.50
CA ASP A 64 4.42 18.83 12.10
C ASP A 64 3.08 19.50 11.77
N ASP A 65 2.42 19.08 10.69
CA ASP A 65 1.16 19.65 10.20
C ASP A 65 -0.02 18.68 10.37
N PHE A 66 0.24 17.35 10.41
CA PHE A 66 -0.78 16.32 10.34
C PHE A 66 -0.57 15.20 11.35
N LYS A 67 -1.66 14.58 11.79
CA LYS A 67 -1.66 13.30 12.50
C LYS A 67 -1.55 12.16 11.49
N CYS A 68 -0.37 11.56 11.40
CA CYS A 68 -0.09 10.44 10.50
C CYS A 68 -0.41 9.11 11.19
N ILE A 69 -1.41 8.37 10.70
CA ILE A 69 -1.88 7.09 11.23
C ILE A 69 -1.48 6.00 10.23
N MET A 70 -0.63 5.06 10.64
CA MET A 70 -0.01 4.05 9.78
C MET A 70 -0.35 2.63 10.29
N PRO A 71 -1.50 2.05 9.89
CA PRO A 71 -1.84 0.69 10.24
C PRO A 71 -0.97 -0.33 9.50
N CYS A 72 -0.80 -1.52 10.11
CA CYS A 72 -0.46 -2.73 9.39
C CYS A 72 -1.75 -3.47 9.03
N LEU A 73 -1.92 -3.83 7.77
CA LEU A 73 -3.04 -4.67 7.35
C LEU A 73 -2.98 -6.04 8.04
N TYR A 74 -4.13 -6.71 8.19
CA TYR A 74 -4.15 -8.08 8.71
C TYR A 74 -3.25 -9.00 7.88
N GLY A 75 -2.41 -9.75 8.55
CA GLY A 75 -1.39 -10.57 7.89
C GLY A 75 -0.03 -9.90 7.73
N PHE A 76 0.09 -8.60 8.00
CA PHE A 76 1.32 -7.82 7.80
C PHE A 76 1.84 -7.21 9.10
N GLY A 77 3.13 -6.88 9.08
CA GLY A 77 3.80 -6.17 10.18
C GLY A 77 3.53 -6.80 11.54
N LEU A 78 3.09 -6.00 12.50
CA LEU A 78 2.78 -6.43 13.87
C LEU A 78 1.29 -6.77 14.09
N SER A 79 0.44 -6.63 13.07
CA SER A 79 -0.97 -7.07 13.14
C SER A 79 -1.08 -8.59 13.26
N ASP A 80 -2.22 -9.08 13.76
CA ASP A 80 -2.51 -10.50 13.79
C ASP A 80 -2.45 -11.11 12.39
N LYS A 81 -2.10 -12.39 12.31
CA LYS A 81 -1.79 -13.09 11.06
C LYS A 81 -2.61 -14.36 10.91
N PRO A 82 -2.90 -14.81 9.67
CA PRO A 82 -3.52 -16.10 9.44
C PRO A 82 -2.53 -17.23 9.68
N ASN A 83 -3.02 -18.40 10.03
CA ASN A 83 -2.23 -19.62 10.24
C ASN A 83 -2.17 -20.54 9.01
N ALA A 84 -2.76 -20.11 7.90
CA ALA A 84 -2.78 -20.82 6.62
C ALA A 84 -3.04 -19.81 5.47
N LEU A 85 -2.78 -20.24 4.23
CA LEU A 85 -3.18 -19.49 3.03
C LEU A 85 -4.71 -19.37 2.96
N ARG A 86 -5.22 -18.15 2.89
CA ARG A 86 -6.64 -17.82 2.85
C ARG A 86 -7.06 -17.31 1.47
N ASP A 87 -8.34 -17.44 1.17
CA ASP A 87 -8.96 -16.97 -0.07
C ASP A 87 -10.07 -15.92 0.16
N ASP A 88 -10.19 -15.42 1.39
CA ASP A 88 -11.16 -14.41 1.80
C ASP A 88 -10.53 -13.09 2.29
N LEU A 89 -9.19 -12.95 2.26
CA LEU A 89 -8.48 -11.71 2.60
C LEU A 89 -8.35 -10.79 1.38
N ASN A 90 -9.48 -10.47 0.75
CA ASN A 90 -9.55 -9.62 -0.43
C ASN A 90 -9.56 -8.12 -0.06
N ALA A 91 -9.63 -7.26 -1.08
CA ALA A 91 -9.66 -5.81 -0.88
C ALA A 91 -10.86 -5.34 -0.03
N GLU A 92 -12.02 -6.00 -0.15
CA GLU A 92 -13.21 -5.65 0.65
C GLU A 92 -13.03 -6.00 2.14
N PHE A 93 -12.38 -7.13 2.44
CA PHE A 93 -12.03 -7.51 3.80
C PHE A 93 -11.16 -6.43 4.45
N HIS A 94 -10.05 -6.06 3.82
CA HIS A 94 -9.15 -5.04 4.35
C HIS A 94 -9.79 -3.65 4.39
N ALA A 95 -10.65 -3.31 3.42
CA ALA A 95 -11.40 -2.05 3.44
C ALA A 95 -12.33 -1.95 4.65
N ASN A 96 -13.00 -3.04 5.03
CA ASN A 96 -13.81 -3.06 6.26
C ASN A 96 -12.97 -2.82 7.51
N ASP A 97 -11.74 -3.34 7.55
CA ASP A 97 -10.81 -3.10 8.66
C ASP A 97 -10.36 -1.63 8.72
N ILE A 98 -10.01 -1.03 7.57
CA ILE A 98 -9.62 0.40 7.51
C ILE A 98 -10.79 1.31 7.88
N LEU A 99 -12.02 1.03 7.44
CA LEU A 99 -13.18 1.81 7.84
C LEU A 99 -13.45 1.72 9.35
N GLN A 100 -13.29 0.53 9.96
CA GLN A 100 -13.36 0.38 11.42
C GLN A 100 -12.24 1.16 12.15
N LEU A 101 -11.03 1.17 11.59
CA LEU A 101 -9.92 1.97 12.13
C LEU A 101 -10.28 3.45 12.13
N VAL A 102 -10.76 3.98 11.00
CA VAL A 102 -11.18 5.38 10.88
C VAL A 102 -12.24 5.74 11.92
N GLU A 103 -13.29 4.89 12.07
CA GLU A 103 -14.34 5.08 13.09
C GLU A 103 -13.79 5.15 14.54
N LYS A 104 -12.66 4.48 14.82
CA LYS A 104 -12.07 4.39 16.17
C LYS A 104 -11.00 5.44 16.47
N THR A 105 -10.39 6.03 15.43
CA THR A 105 -9.17 6.87 15.60
C THR A 105 -9.30 8.27 15.06
N CYS A 106 -10.33 8.55 14.25
CA CYS A 106 -10.55 9.85 13.63
C CYS A 106 -11.84 10.48 14.16
N GLU A 107 -11.78 11.79 14.46
CA GLU A 107 -12.93 12.58 14.88
C GLU A 107 -13.63 13.26 13.69
N LYS A 108 -12.90 13.46 12.60
CA LYS A 108 -13.36 14.06 11.34
C LYS A 108 -13.00 13.16 10.18
N PRO A 109 -13.65 13.32 9.00
CA PRO A 109 -13.28 12.61 7.79
C PRO A 109 -11.78 12.75 7.47
N PRO A 110 -10.98 11.66 7.49
CA PRO A 110 -9.56 11.73 7.18
C PRO A 110 -9.30 11.77 5.68
N VAL A 111 -8.11 12.18 5.29
CA VAL A 111 -7.57 11.82 3.98
C VAL A 111 -6.93 10.45 4.08
N LEU A 112 -7.21 9.60 3.09
CA LEU A 112 -6.62 8.26 3.00
C LEU A 112 -5.54 8.26 1.93
N VAL A 113 -4.36 7.77 2.30
CA VAL A 113 -3.19 7.66 1.42
C VAL A 113 -2.86 6.18 1.23
N GLY A 114 -2.75 5.71 0.00
CA GLY A 114 -2.51 4.30 -0.29
C GLY A 114 -1.39 4.07 -1.30
N HIS A 115 -0.74 2.93 -1.17
CA HIS A 115 0.25 2.43 -2.11
C HIS A 115 -0.08 0.99 -2.53
N ASP A 116 0.09 0.65 -3.80
CA ASP A 116 -0.08 -0.69 -4.35
C ASP A 116 -1.39 -1.36 -3.90
N ILE A 117 -1.35 -2.50 -3.18
CA ILE A 117 -2.56 -3.17 -2.66
C ILE A 117 -3.35 -2.24 -1.72
N GLY A 118 -2.68 -1.37 -0.97
CA GLY A 118 -3.33 -0.36 -0.15
C GLY A 118 -4.18 0.61 -0.98
N SER A 119 -3.72 1.00 -2.16
CA SER A 119 -4.51 1.82 -3.09
C SER A 119 -5.77 1.10 -3.57
N HIS A 120 -5.69 -0.22 -3.79
CA HIS A 120 -6.88 -1.02 -4.14
C HIS A 120 -7.86 -1.12 -2.96
N VAL A 121 -7.34 -1.33 -1.74
CA VAL A 121 -8.14 -1.32 -0.51
C VAL A 121 -8.88 0.00 -0.36
N LEU A 122 -8.22 1.14 -0.60
CA LEU A 122 -8.85 2.46 -0.48
C LEU A 122 -9.92 2.72 -1.55
N GLN A 123 -9.79 2.21 -2.76
CA GLN A 123 -10.87 2.24 -3.75
C GLN A 123 -12.10 1.48 -3.26
N CYS A 124 -11.90 0.35 -2.56
CA CYS A 124 -12.99 -0.37 -1.90
C CYS A 124 -13.57 0.41 -0.71
N CYS A 125 -12.76 1.09 0.10
CA CYS A 125 -13.24 1.98 1.17
C CYS A 125 -14.16 3.07 0.61
N ALA A 126 -13.78 3.70 -0.49
CA ALA A 126 -14.57 4.74 -1.14
C ALA A 126 -15.92 4.23 -1.63
N THR A 127 -15.95 3.07 -2.28
CA THR A 127 -17.20 2.49 -2.80
C THR A 127 -18.12 1.96 -1.70
N GLN A 128 -17.57 1.35 -0.65
CA GLN A 128 -18.33 0.83 0.48
C GLN A 128 -18.82 1.94 1.42
N GLY A 129 -17.99 2.93 1.71
CA GLY A 129 -18.33 4.08 2.56
C GLY A 129 -19.49 4.86 1.98
N ALA A 130 -19.50 5.10 0.66
CA ALA A 130 -20.61 5.75 -0.02
C ALA A 130 -21.93 4.97 0.11
N ARG A 131 -21.89 3.63 0.07
CA ARG A 131 -23.08 2.78 0.24
C ARG A 131 -23.62 2.75 1.67
N LYS A 132 -22.74 2.90 2.67
CA LYS A 132 -23.09 2.80 4.10
C LYS A 132 -23.48 4.16 4.72
N GLY A 133 -23.25 5.28 4.02
CA GLY A 133 -23.55 6.62 4.55
C GLY A 133 -22.75 6.98 5.80
N SER A 134 -21.48 6.54 5.88
CA SER A 134 -20.62 6.81 7.03
C SER A 134 -20.40 8.32 7.20
N SER A 135 -20.54 8.82 8.42
CA SER A 135 -20.23 10.22 8.77
C SER A 135 -18.74 10.55 8.66
N LEU A 136 -17.87 9.53 8.67
CA LEU A 136 -16.42 9.63 8.50
C LEU A 136 -15.98 9.15 7.10
N TYR A 137 -16.81 9.42 6.09
CA TYR A 137 -16.44 9.16 4.70
C TYR A 137 -15.20 9.96 4.33
N PRO A 138 -14.20 9.39 3.65
CA PRO A 138 -12.93 10.06 3.42
C PRO A 138 -13.09 11.44 2.74
N ALA A 139 -12.35 12.42 3.24
CA ALA A 139 -12.32 13.76 2.66
C ALA A 139 -11.56 13.81 1.33
N GLY A 140 -10.61 12.89 1.12
CA GLY A 140 -9.83 12.79 -0.11
C GLY A 140 -9.06 11.48 -0.17
N LEU A 141 -8.64 11.10 -1.38
CA LEU A 141 -7.81 9.94 -1.66
C LEU A 141 -6.52 10.34 -2.36
N ILE A 142 -5.40 9.95 -1.82
CA ILE A 142 -4.09 10.10 -2.45
C ILE A 142 -3.49 8.72 -2.68
N PHE A 143 -2.94 8.51 -3.86
CA PHE A 143 -2.33 7.24 -4.22
C PHE A 143 -0.90 7.42 -4.68
N PHE A 144 -0.07 6.43 -4.35
CA PHE A 144 1.22 6.20 -4.96
C PHE A 144 1.12 4.88 -5.73
N ASN A 145 1.33 4.91 -7.05
CA ASN A 145 1.24 3.74 -7.94
C ASN A 145 -0.03 2.90 -7.70
N CYS A 146 -1.12 3.32 -8.28
CA CYS A 146 -2.47 2.82 -7.99
C CYS A 146 -2.91 1.74 -8.99
N PRO A 147 -3.03 0.46 -8.60
CA PRO A 147 -3.55 -0.57 -9.48
C PRO A 147 -5.03 -0.31 -9.80
N THR A 148 -5.41 -0.54 -11.04
CA THR A 148 -6.80 -0.48 -11.47
C THR A 148 -7.18 -1.71 -12.27
N PRO A 149 -8.37 -2.27 -12.02
CA PRO A 149 -8.87 -3.38 -12.80
C PRO A 149 -9.14 -3.05 -14.27
N SER A 150 -9.23 -1.76 -14.64
CA SER A 150 -9.48 -1.31 -16.00
C SER A 150 -8.30 -1.56 -16.95
N VAL A 151 -7.11 -1.88 -16.43
CA VAL A 151 -5.95 -2.30 -17.21
C VAL A 151 -6.23 -3.54 -18.07
N GLY A 152 -7.10 -4.44 -17.59
CA GLY A 152 -7.57 -5.59 -18.38
C GLY A 152 -6.46 -6.51 -18.89
N GLU A 153 -6.45 -6.75 -20.19
CA GLU A 153 -5.49 -7.65 -20.86
C GLU A 153 -4.05 -7.13 -20.86
N GLU A 154 -3.84 -5.84 -20.60
CA GLU A 154 -2.49 -5.25 -20.52
C GLU A 154 -1.63 -5.92 -19.44
N TRP A 155 -2.26 -6.51 -18.41
CA TRP A 155 -1.56 -7.28 -17.37
C TRP A 155 -0.71 -8.43 -17.90
N ILE A 156 -1.03 -8.98 -19.07
CA ILE A 156 -0.30 -10.11 -19.68
C ILE A 156 0.35 -9.75 -21.02
N SER A 157 0.12 -8.51 -21.50
CA SER A 157 0.63 -8.06 -22.78
C SER A 157 2.10 -7.67 -22.73
N HIS A 158 2.75 -7.61 -23.89
CA HIS A 158 4.10 -7.06 -24.08
C HIS A 158 5.15 -7.55 -23.07
N GLY A 159 5.11 -8.86 -22.76
CA GLY A 159 6.05 -9.50 -21.85
C GLY A 159 5.82 -9.20 -20.35
N HIS A 160 4.80 -8.40 -20.01
CA HIS A 160 4.52 -8.03 -18.61
C HIS A 160 4.17 -9.25 -17.74
N ILE A 161 3.68 -10.33 -18.34
CA ILE A 161 3.45 -11.60 -17.64
C ILE A 161 4.69 -12.10 -16.89
N ASN A 162 5.89 -11.80 -17.40
CA ASN A 162 7.14 -12.18 -16.76
C ASN A 162 7.40 -11.38 -15.47
N GLU A 163 6.87 -10.17 -15.34
CA GLU A 163 6.99 -9.34 -14.14
C GLU A 163 6.04 -9.82 -13.03
N ILE A 164 4.88 -10.37 -13.40
CA ILE A 164 3.84 -10.78 -12.45
C ILE A 164 3.86 -12.29 -12.10
N TRP A 165 4.94 -13.00 -12.44
CA TRP A 165 5.09 -14.45 -12.18
C TRP A 165 4.82 -14.82 -10.73
N TYR A 166 5.26 -13.97 -9.80
CA TYR A 166 5.13 -14.16 -8.36
C TYR A 166 3.67 -14.23 -7.90
N GLN A 167 2.75 -13.56 -8.58
CA GLN A 167 1.33 -13.59 -8.23
C GLN A 167 0.75 -15.00 -8.32
N SER A 168 1.18 -15.79 -9.30
CA SER A 168 0.78 -17.21 -9.42
C SER A 168 1.55 -18.11 -8.45
N PHE A 169 2.81 -17.80 -8.18
CA PHE A 169 3.63 -18.51 -7.19
C PHE A 169 3.04 -18.39 -5.78
N HIS A 170 2.61 -17.20 -5.38
CA HIS A 170 1.99 -16.94 -4.07
C HIS A 170 0.68 -17.71 -3.80
N LEU A 171 0.06 -18.28 -4.83
CA LEU A 171 -1.16 -19.09 -4.64
C LEU A 171 -0.90 -20.45 -4.00
N THR A 172 0.36 -20.89 -3.96
CA THR A 172 0.75 -22.26 -3.65
C THR A 172 1.33 -22.41 -2.25
N GLN A 173 1.10 -23.55 -1.61
CA GLN A 173 1.77 -23.92 -0.37
C GLN A 173 3.29 -24.03 -0.59
N LEU A 174 3.73 -24.48 -1.78
CA LEU A 174 5.14 -24.57 -2.16
C LEU A 174 5.86 -23.22 -2.00
N ALA A 175 5.21 -22.09 -2.37
CA ALA A 175 5.79 -20.77 -2.20
C ALA A 175 6.05 -20.46 -0.73
N VAL A 176 5.09 -20.76 0.15
CA VAL A 176 5.24 -20.57 1.60
C VAL A 176 6.38 -21.40 2.15
N ASP A 177 6.47 -22.66 1.73
CA ASP A 177 7.49 -23.60 2.25
C ASP A 177 8.89 -23.24 1.74
N LEU A 178 9.04 -22.83 0.47
CA LEU A 178 10.31 -22.40 -0.09
C LEU A 178 10.78 -21.06 0.47
N VAL A 179 9.93 -20.04 0.46
CA VAL A 179 10.28 -18.71 0.95
C VAL A 179 10.51 -18.73 2.45
N GLY A 180 9.66 -19.43 3.19
CA GLY A 180 9.72 -19.51 4.65
C GLY A 180 10.66 -20.58 5.21
N CYS A 181 11.52 -21.23 4.39
CA CYS A 181 12.38 -22.29 4.89
C CYS A 181 13.55 -21.77 5.73
N SER A 182 13.96 -20.52 5.53
CA SER A 182 15.02 -19.88 6.34
C SER A 182 14.92 -18.34 6.26
N SER A 183 15.58 -17.66 7.19
CA SER A 183 15.71 -16.18 7.14
C SER A 183 16.45 -15.71 5.87
N GLU A 184 17.40 -16.48 5.40
CA GLU A 184 18.16 -16.15 4.17
C GLU A 184 17.28 -16.22 2.92
N THR A 185 16.41 -17.24 2.80
CA THR A 185 15.47 -17.34 1.66
C THR A 185 14.42 -16.23 1.69
N ILE A 186 13.92 -15.87 2.87
CA ILE A 186 13.04 -14.70 3.04
C ILE A 186 13.74 -13.44 2.55
N LYS A 187 14.98 -13.21 3.01
CA LYS A 187 15.77 -12.04 2.62
C LYS A 187 15.99 -11.98 1.11
N ILE A 188 16.50 -13.06 0.50
CA ILE A 188 16.74 -13.13 -0.96
C ILE A 188 15.44 -12.82 -1.71
N TYR A 189 14.32 -13.38 -1.26
CA TYR A 189 13.02 -13.23 -1.90
C TYR A 189 12.50 -11.79 -1.82
N LEU A 190 12.49 -11.19 -0.65
CA LEU A 190 11.99 -9.83 -0.46
C LEU A 190 12.91 -8.77 -1.08
N GLU A 191 14.24 -8.90 -0.93
CA GLU A 191 15.20 -7.99 -1.55
C GLU A 191 15.12 -8.00 -3.08
N HIS A 192 14.79 -9.15 -3.69
CA HIS A 192 14.56 -9.22 -5.13
C HIS A 192 13.53 -8.18 -5.58
N PHE A 193 12.36 -8.15 -4.95
CA PHE A 193 11.30 -7.21 -5.31
C PHE A 193 11.63 -5.77 -4.93
N LEU A 194 12.10 -5.55 -3.73
CA LEU A 194 12.48 -4.21 -3.27
C LEU A 194 13.52 -3.57 -4.20
N ARG A 195 14.50 -4.34 -4.63
CA ARG A 195 15.55 -3.87 -5.54
C ARG A 195 15.07 -3.77 -6.98
N HIS A 196 14.32 -4.76 -7.48
CA HIS A 196 13.86 -4.80 -8.86
C HIS A 196 12.83 -3.70 -9.13
N TRP A 197 11.92 -3.43 -8.19
CA TRP A 197 10.85 -2.47 -8.36
C TRP A 197 11.24 -1.03 -8.04
N SER A 198 12.34 -0.79 -7.34
CA SER A 198 12.83 0.56 -7.07
C SER A 198 13.65 1.09 -8.24
N PHE A 199 13.48 2.36 -8.55
CA PHE A 199 14.42 3.13 -9.37
C PHE A 199 15.68 3.44 -8.55
N ARG A 200 15.51 3.92 -7.31
CA ARG A 200 16.58 4.15 -6.34
C ARG A 200 16.84 2.88 -5.53
N LYS A 201 17.75 2.06 -6.03
CA LYS A 201 17.98 0.66 -5.59
C LYS A 201 18.31 0.47 -4.11
N GLU A 202 18.75 1.51 -3.40
CA GLU A 202 19.13 1.50 -1.99
C GLU A 202 18.07 2.15 -1.07
N ALA A 203 16.98 2.68 -1.63
CA ALA A 203 15.98 3.42 -0.86
C ALA A 203 15.31 2.60 0.27
N TYR A 204 15.24 1.28 0.12
CA TYR A 204 14.65 0.37 1.11
C TYR A 204 15.62 -0.05 2.23
N GLU A 205 16.94 0.15 2.08
CA GLU A 205 17.95 -0.38 3.02
C GLU A 205 17.74 0.08 4.47
N PRO A 206 17.30 1.33 4.76
CA PRO A 206 17.10 1.78 6.14
C PRO A 206 16.10 0.97 6.96
N PHE A 207 15.12 0.33 6.33
CA PHE A 207 14.08 -0.45 7.02
C PHE A 207 14.10 -1.94 6.70
N LEU A 208 15.08 -2.41 5.91
CA LEU A 208 15.16 -3.82 5.50
C LEU A 208 15.20 -4.78 6.69
N SER A 209 16.01 -4.50 7.71
CA SER A 209 16.11 -5.38 8.88
C SER A 209 14.78 -5.54 9.60
N LYS A 210 14.04 -4.43 9.77
CA LYS A 210 12.70 -4.45 10.40
C LYS A 210 11.67 -5.14 9.52
N LEU A 211 11.75 -4.97 8.21
CA LEU A 211 10.90 -5.70 7.28
C LEU A 211 11.12 -7.21 7.40
N LEU A 212 12.38 -7.65 7.40
CA LEU A 212 12.73 -9.06 7.55
C LEU A 212 12.25 -9.66 8.88
N GLU A 213 12.34 -8.89 9.98
CA GLU A 213 11.77 -9.29 11.27
C GLU A 213 10.26 -9.55 11.17
N THR A 214 9.51 -8.69 10.46
CA THR A 214 8.05 -8.85 10.32
C THR A 214 7.64 -10.02 9.43
N PHE A 215 8.51 -10.46 8.52
CA PHE A 215 8.29 -11.61 7.63
C PHE A 215 8.98 -12.89 8.12
N SER A 216 9.54 -12.91 9.33
CA SER A 216 10.35 -14.02 9.86
C SER A 216 9.57 -15.30 10.19
N THR A 217 8.24 -15.29 10.12
CA THR A 217 7.39 -16.45 10.43
C THR A 217 6.56 -16.90 9.24
N LYS A 218 6.16 -18.18 9.22
CA LYS A 218 5.27 -18.69 8.16
C LYS A 218 3.92 -17.98 8.14
N GLU A 219 3.40 -17.57 9.30
CA GLU A 219 2.15 -16.83 9.42
C GLU A 219 2.23 -15.47 8.69
N ALA A 220 3.37 -14.80 8.75
CA ALA A 220 3.59 -13.55 8.03
C ALA A 220 3.63 -13.78 6.51
N ILE A 221 4.23 -14.89 6.07
CA ILE A 221 4.24 -15.26 4.65
C ILE A 221 2.82 -15.63 4.20
N TYR A 222 2.07 -16.41 5.01
CA TYR A 222 0.65 -16.67 4.74
C TYR A 222 -0.15 -15.37 4.59
N GLY A 223 0.07 -14.39 5.47
CA GLY A 223 -0.59 -13.09 5.40
C GLY A 223 -0.36 -12.39 4.07
N GLY A 224 0.90 -12.16 3.72
CA GLY A 224 1.27 -11.48 2.49
C GLY A 224 0.81 -12.21 1.21
N PHE A 225 0.90 -13.55 1.20
CA PHE A 225 0.52 -14.34 0.03
C PHE A 225 -1.01 -14.55 -0.10
N SER A 226 -1.73 -14.52 1.02
CA SER A 226 -3.20 -14.64 1.02
C SER A 226 -3.88 -13.51 0.25
N TRP A 227 -3.29 -12.31 0.19
CA TRP A 227 -3.78 -11.25 -0.69
C TRP A 227 -3.94 -11.73 -2.14
N TYR A 228 -2.88 -12.33 -2.68
CA TYR A 228 -2.89 -12.81 -4.07
C TYR A 228 -3.87 -13.94 -4.28
N LYS A 229 -3.94 -14.90 -3.34
CA LYS A 229 -4.90 -16.01 -3.39
C LYS A 229 -6.35 -15.52 -3.36
N SER A 230 -6.66 -14.60 -2.45
CA SER A 230 -8.00 -14.05 -2.27
C SER A 230 -8.49 -13.23 -3.47
N ASN A 231 -7.58 -12.55 -4.15
CA ASN A 231 -7.91 -11.71 -5.30
C ASN A 231 -7.73 -12.42 -6.65
N ASN A 232 -7.22 -13.69 -6.67
CA ASN A 232 -6.88 -14.38 -7.91
C ASN A 232 -8.07 -14.56 -8.86
N LYS A 233 -9.25 -14.90 -8.35
CA LYS A 233 -10.45 -15.05 -9.18
C LYS A 233 -10.83 -13.74 -9.89
N ALA A 234 -10.77 -12.62 -9.18
CA ALA A 234 -11.03 -11.31 -9.75
C ALA A 234 -9.97 -10.92 -10.78
N ARG A 235 -8.69 -11.19 -10.46
CA ARG A 235 -7.55 -10.97 -11.37
C ARG A 235 -7.71 -11.73 -12.69
N LEU A 236 -8.04 -13.01 -12.63
CA LEU A 236 -8.24 -13.84 -13.84
C LEU A 236 -9.38 -13.32 -14.71
N LYS A 237 -10.49 -12.90 -14.12
CA LYS A 237 -11.60 -12.25 -14.84
C LYS A 237 -11.16 -10.95 -15.53
N THR A 238 -10.39 -10.13 -14.83
CA THR A 238 -9.83 -8.89 -15.38
C THR A 238 -8.94 -9.16 -16.59
N ILE A 239 -8.03 -10.14 -16.49
CA ILE A 239 -7.12 -10.57 -17.58
C ILE A 239 -7.92 -11.13 -18.76
N ALA A 240 -9.00 -11.87 -18.51
CA ALA A 240 -9.86 -12.43 -19.55
C ALA A 240 -10.77 -11.39 -20.22
N GLY A 241 -10.65 -10.09 -19.86
CA GLY A 241 -11.49 -9.04 -20.42
C GLY A 241 -12.98 -9.14 -20.01
N GLU A 242 -13.30 -9.92 -18.97
CA GLU A 242 -14.68 -10.01 -18.48
C GLU A 242 -15.14 -8.63 -18.02
N LYS A 243 -16.25 -8.15 -18.59
CA LYS A 243 -16.85 -6.88 -18.17
C LYS A 243 -17.25 -6.95 -16.70
N LYS A 244 -16.78 -5.99 -15.93
CA LYS A 244 -17.22 -5.82 -14.55
C LYS A 244 -18.69 -5.38 -14.51
N PRO A 245 -19.43 -5.77 -13.46
CA PRO A 245 -20.66 -5.10 -13.13
C PRO A 245 -20.43 -3.59 -13.06
N TYR A 246 -21.35 -2.80 -13.56
CA TYR A 246 -21.27 -1.34 -13.46
C TYR A 246 -21.09 -0.94 -11.99
N ASN A 247 -19.98 -0.32 -11.70
CA ASN A 247 -19.77 0.37 -10.44
C ASN A 247 -19.77 1.87 -10.72
N PRO A 248 -20.51 2.67 -9.95
CA PRO A 248 -20.43 4.12 -10.06
C PRO A 248 -18.98 4.57 -9.81
N LYS A 249 -18.55 5.57 -10.56
CA LYS A 249 -17.21 6.16 -10.37
C LYS A 249 -17.07 6.75 -8.96
N ILE A 250 -15.86 6.67 -8.44
CA ILE A 250 -15.49 7.29 -7.17
C ILE A 250 -15.54 8.82 -7.36
N LYS A 251 -16.29 9.51 -6.50
CA LYS A 251 -16.52 10.95 -6.56
C LYS A 251 -15.66 11.76 -5.59
N ILE A 252 -15.00 11.07 -4.63
CA ILE A 252 -14.12 11.71 -3.67
C ILE A 252 -12.98 12.40 -4.43
N PRO A 253 -12.56 13.63 -4.04
CA PRO A 253 -11.36 14.25 -4.58
C PRO A 253 -10.18 13.29 -4.53
N SER A 254 -9.58 12.99 -5.66
CA SER A 254 -8.57 11.95 -5.78
C SER A 254 -7.35 12.43 -6.55
N SER A 255 -6.16 12.00 -6.14
CA SER A 255 -4.92 12.30 -6.83
C SER A 255 -3.95 11.13 -6.75
N VAL A 256 -3.14 10.94 -7.78
CA VAL A 256 -2.08 9.94 -7.82
C VAL A 256 -0.75 10.56 -8.24
N LEU A 257 0.31 10.22 -7.50
CA LEU A 257 1.69 10.44 -7.90
C LEU A 257 2.29 9.08 -8.29
N TRP A 258 2.60 8.92 -9.57
CA TRP A 258 3.00 7.62 -10.13
C TRP A 258 4.49 7.58 -10.48
N GLY A 259 5.21 6.58 -9.99
CA GLY A 259 6.61 6.37 -10.33
C GLY A 259 6.77 6.03 -11.82
N ARG A 260 7.56 6.82 -12.53
CA ARG A 260 7.75 6.69 -13.98
C ARG A 260 8.34 5.35 -14.39
N HIS A 261 9.20 4.80 -13.53
CA HIS A 261 9.96 3.58 -13.78
C HIS A 261 9.43 2.35 -13.03
N ASP A 262 8.14 2.35 -12.66
CA ASP A 262 7.50 1.18 -12.06
C ASP A 262 7.40 0.03 -13.06
N PRO A 263 8.06 -1.11 -12.82
CA PRO A 263 7.99 -2.25 -13.74
C PRO A 263 6.70 -3.05 -13.60
N ILE A 264 6.01 -2.95 -12.45
CA ILE A 264 4.81 -3.74 -12.11
C ILE A 264 3.54 -3.01 -12.46
N LEU A 265 3.39 -1.78 -11.97
CA LEU A 265 2.29 -0.88 -12.30
C LEU A 265 2.81 0.15 -13.28
N ARG A 266 2.82 -0.20 -14.57
CA ARG A 266 3.40 0.65 -15.62
C ARG A 266 2.77 2.03 -15.66
N SER A 267 3.57 3.08 -15.75
CA SER A 267 3.09 4.47 -15.69
C SER A 267 2.11 4.85 -16.80
N ASN A 268 2.15 4.19 -17.96
CA ASN A 268 1.17 4.39 -19.03
C ASN A 268 -0.24 3.85 -18.66
N TRP A 269 -0.36 3.03 -17.63
CA TRP A 269 -1.66 2.55 -17.15
C TRP A 269 -2.41 3.57 -16.30
N ALA A 270 -1.75 4.64 -15.87
CA ALA A 270 -2.37 5.66 -15.03
C ALA A 270 -3.63 6.27 -15.67
N SER A 271 -3.70 6.38 -17.00
CA SER A 271 -4.86 6.88 -17.73
C SER A 271 -6.14 6.04 -17.54
N TYR A 272 -6.02 4.73 -17.26
CA TYR A 272 -7.17 3.86 -16.98
C TYR A 272 -7.89 4.22 -15.67
N LEU A 273 -7.27 4.99 -14.78
CA LEU A 273 -7.93 5.48 -13.57
C LEU A 273 -9.15 6.35 -13.87
N HIS A 274 -9.18 7.06 -14.99
CA HIS A 274 -10.34 7.86 -15.40
C HIS A 274 -11.62 7.01 -15.65
N GLU A 275 -11.49 5.70 -15.77
CA GLU A 275 -12.65 4.80 -15.85
C GLU A 275 -13.30 4.57 -14.47
N ASN A 276 -12.50 4.63 -13.40
CA ASN A 276 -12.93 4.34 -12.03
C ASN A 276 -13.22 5.60 -11.20
N PHE A 277 -12.66 6.73 -11.58
CA PHE A 277 -12.80 7.99 -10.85
C PHE A 277 -13.51 9.04 -11.70
N GLU A 278 -14.38 9.85 -11.08
CA GLU A 278 -15.03 10.97 -11.74
C GLU A 278 -14.02 12.11 -11.95
N ASN A 279 -13.25 12.41 -10.90
CA ASN A 279 -12.20 13.42 -10.93
C ASN A 279 -10.93 12.89 -10.25
N ILE A 280 -9.89 12.63 -11.02
CA ILE A 280 -8.58 12.25 -10.51
C ILE A 280 -7.48 13.05 -11.18
N THR A 281 -6.57 13.61 -10.39
CA THR A 281 -5.35 14.23 -10.89
C THR A 281 -4.24 13.21 -10.96
N ILE A 282 -3.55 13.13 -12.09
CA ILE A 282 -2.44 12.20 -12.33
C ILE A 282 -1.16 12.99 -12.51
N GLU A 283 -0.16 12.73 -11.67
CA GLU A 283 1.18 13.30 -11.77
C GLU A 283 2.23 12.18 -11.72
N PHE A 284 3.44 12.47 -12.18
CA PHE A 284 4.51 11.48 -12.29
C PHE A 284 5.75 11.90 -11.53
N ALA A 285 6.33 10.94 -10.80
CA ALA A 285 7.64 11.05 -10.19
C ALA A 285 8.68 10.48 -11.17
N GLU A 286 9.39 11.35 -11.89
CA GLU A 286 10.24 10.97 -13.01
C GLU A 286 11.45 10.09 -12.59
N GLU A 287 11.93 10.22 -11.34
CA GLU A 287 13.06 9.45 -10.81
C GLU A 287 12.61 8.47 -9.72
N SER A 288 11.44 7.84 -9.89
CA SER A 288 10.93 6.81 -8.96
C SER A 288 10.45 5.59 -9.71
N GLY A 289 10.61 4.44 -9.06
CA GLY A 289 10.01 3.18 -9.41
C GLY A 289 8.66 2.98 -8.72
N HIS A 290 8.47 1.79 -8.18
CA HIS A 290 7.23 1.39 -7.52
C HIS A 290 6.97 2.14 -6.21
N PHE A 291 8.01 2.49 -5.46
CA PHE A 291 7.92 2.93 -4.07
C PHE A 291 8.16 4.44 -3.93
N VAL A 292 7.36 5.27 -4.61
CA VAL A 292 7.53 6.75 -4.64
C VAL A 292 7.66 7.36 -3.25
N HIS A 293 6.86 6.91 -2.28
CA HIS A 293 6.75 7.46 -0.93
C HIS A 293 8.04 7.34 -0.08
N PHE A 294 8.91 6.39 -0.41
CA PHE A 294 10.21 6.30 0.24
C PHE A 294 11.41 6.47 -0.70
N GLU A 295 11.22 6.37 -2.01
CA GLU A 295 12.26 6.72 -2.98
C GLU A 295 12.45 8.24 -3.08
N GLN A 296 11.35 9.00 -3.02
CA GLN A 296 11.33 10.48 -3.08
C GLN A 296 10.38 11.07 -2.02
N PRO A 297 10.68 10.94 -0.71
CA PRO A 297 9.77 11.35 0.35
C PRO A 297 9.52 12.87 0.38
N GLU A 298 10.45 13.70 -0.05
CA GLU A 298 10.27 15.15 -0.20
C GLU A 298 9.20 15.45 -1.25
N LEU A 299 9.35 14.92 -2.46
CA LEU A 299 8.37 15.09 -3.55
C LEU A 299 6.99 14.57 -3.15
N ALA A 300 6.95 13.40 -2.48
CA ALA A 300 5.71 12.81 -1.98
C ALA A 300 5.02 13.71 -0.94
N ALA A 301 5.79 14.33 -0.02
CA ALA A 301 5.25 15.24 1.00
C ALA A 301 4.70 16.52 0.37
N ASP A 302 5.42 17.12 -0.56
CA ASP A 302 4.99 18.32 -1.27
C ASP A 302 3.72 18.06 -2.09
N PHE A 303 3.65 16.88 -2.72
CA PHE A 303 2.45 16.44 -3.44
C PHE A 303 1.25 16.32 -2.48
N VAL A 304 1.40 15.65 -1.34
CA VAL A 304 0.32 15.50 -0.33
C VAL A 304 -0.15 16.87 0.14
N ARG A 305 0.76 17.76 0.60
CA ARG A 305 0.40 19.11 1.07
C ARG A 305 -0.33 19.92 0.00
N THR A 306 0.15 19.89 -1.23
CA THR A 306 -0.46 20.63 -2.35
C THR A 306 -1.91 20.18 -2.57
N LYS A 307 -2.18 18.88 -2.54
CA LYS A 307 -3.55 18.37 -2.74
C LYS A 307 -4.46 18.72 -1.56
N LEU A 308 -3.98 18.57 -0.32
CA LEU A 308 -4.76 18.92 0.86
C LEU A 308 -5.13 20.40 0.88
N ASN A 309 -4.17 21.30 0.63
CA ASN A 309 -4.43 22.73 0.57
C ASN A 309 -5.47 23.10 -0.50
N LYS A 310 -5.37 22.48 -1.69
CA LYS A 310 -6.34 22.71 -2.77
C LYS A 310 -7.75 22.27 -2.36
N TRP A 311 -7.90 21.08 -1.80
CA TRP A 311 -9.22 20.55 -1.42
C TRP A 311 -9.87 21.32 -0.27
N THR A 312 -9.08 21.85 0.66
CA THR A 312 -9.58 22.73 1.72
C THR A 312 -10.14 24.04 1.15
N GLN A 313 -9.47 24.64 0.16
CA GLN A 313 -9.92 25.87 -0.50
C GLN A 313 -11.19 25.65 -1.35
N GLU A 314 -11.37 24.47 -1.96
CA GLU A 314 -12.55 24.17 -2.78
C GLU A 314 -13.80 23.83 -1.93
N SER A 315 -13.60 23.52 -0.64
CA SER A 315 -14.69 23.14 0.30
C SER A 315 -15.19 24.30 1.17
N GLY A 316 -14.51 25.45 1.19
CA GLY A 316 -14.87 26.66 1.92
C GLY A 316 -15.51 27.68 1.00
#